data_27a858ce120056c698600be9cd0fec78
#
_entry.id   27a858ce120056c698600be9cd0fec78
#
_cell.length_a   1.000
_cell.length_b   1.000
_cell.length_c   1.000
_cell.angle_alpha   90.00
_cell.angle_beta   90.00
_cell.angle_gamma   90.00
#
_symmetry.space_group_name_H-M   'P 1'
#
loop_
_entity.id
_entity.type
_entity.pdbx_description
1 polymer ?
#
loop_
_entity_poly.entity_id
_entity_poly.type
_entity_poly.pdbx_seq_one_letter_code
_entity_poly.pdbx_strand_id
1 'polypeptide(L)'
;MTSPDLSAAATAVDLASGVVTSGIHQLATTGSVDTSQVLAYDLAHASAAVETARSLLDYGAKGDAEGAICCAFVADAVHDLAVRVLGREKSWGVSPDALDGARPFLSTYRSPEFLASIDSEGPRHLDQDFELVQDTFRRFANEKLAPIAQDIHRHNDDIPEDIISGMAEMGGFGLSIPEEYGGYGTGGESEYIGMVVATEELARGSLCVGGSLMTRPEILTRALMAGGTEEQKQRWLPPLASGETMGAVAVTEPDYGSDVAGVKVAATKTDGGWLINGVKTWCTFGARADVLLVLARTDPDKTAGHRGLTLFFVPKPRGEGHGFEFTQQAGDGSVGSGVGAPGGGKMEGRAIDTIGYRGMHSYEVAFDNWFVADENQIGGEDGLGRGFYYQMAGFENGRLQTAARAVGVMQAAYEAAVQYAQDRVVFSHPIAEYQLTRAKLGRMAVIIQGARQFSYVVAKLMAKGEGTLEASMIKAYVCKAAEWVTREAMQIHGGMGYAEEFDVSRYFVDARVLSIFEGADETLCLKVIARRLVAETKPE
;
A
#
# COMPACT_ATOMS: atom_id res chain seq x y z
N MET A 1 5.25 -9.43 -35.88
CA MET A 1 4.70 -9.61 -34.51
C MET A 1 3.32 -10.22 -34.63
N THR A 2 2.95 -11.11 -33.73
CA THR A 2 1.59 -11.64 -33.62
C THR A 2 0.67 -10.50 -33.17
N SER A 3 -0.40 -10.23 -33.91
CA SER A 3 -1.35 -9.18 -33.53
C SER A 3 -2.11 -9.57 -32.27
N PRO A 4 -2.42 -8.60 -31.38
CA PRO A 4 -3.27 -8.83 -30.21
C PRO A 4 -4.66 -9.32 -30.61
N ASP A 5 -5.20 -10.30 -29.89
CA ASP A 5 -6.57 -10.78 -30.05
C ASP A 5 -7.34 -10.58 -28.73
N LEU A 6 -7.97 -9.42 -28.61
CA LEU A 6 -8.73 -9.04 -27.42
C LEU A 6 -10.00 -9.88 -27.23
N SER A 7 -10.59 -10.44 -28.31
CA SER A 7 -11.73 -11.33 -28.19
C SER A 7 -11.35 -12.66 -27.56
N ALA A 8 -10.19 -13.21 -27.97
CA ALA A 8 -9.64 -14.40 -27.35
C ALA A 8 -9.16 -14.11 -25.90
N ALA A 9 -8.61 -12.92 -25.63
CA ALA A 9 -8.27 -12.49 -24.29
C ALA A 9 -9.49 -12.45 -23.37
N ALA A 10 -10.59 -11.82 -23.80
CA ALA A 10 -11.85 -11.78 -23.04
C ALA A 10 -12.39 -13.19 -22.76
N THR A 11 -12.37 -14.07 -23.77
CA THR A 11 -12.77 -15.48 -23.60
C THR A 11 -11.90 -16.20 -22.56
N ALA A 12 -10.58 -15.96 -22.56
CA ALA A 12 -9.66 -16.54 -21.58
C ALA A 12 -9.92 -16.01 -20.15
N VAL A 13 -10.24 -14.71 -20.00
CA VAL A 13 -10.66 -14.10 -18.72
C VAL A 13 -11.96 -14.73 -18.22
N ASP A 14 -12.95 -14.95 -19.10
CA ASP A 14 -14.23 -15.54 -18.71
C ASP A 14 -14.08 -17.00 -18.26
N LEU A 15 -13.23 -17.80 -18.95
CA LEU A 15 -12.89 -19.15 -18.51
C LEU A 15 -12.22 -19.14 -17.12
N ALA A 16 -11.26 -18.26 -16.90
CA ALA A 16 -10.58 -18.13 -15.62
C ALA A 16 -11.55 -17.68 -14.51
N SER A 17 -12.43 -16.73 -14.81
CA SER A 17 -13.49 -16.25 -13.91
C SER A 17 -14.43 -17.38 -13.50
N GLY A 18 -14.83 -18.25 -14.45
CA GLY A 18 -15.65 -19.44 -14.19
C GLY A 18 -14.97 -20.42 -13.22
N VAL A 19 -13.67 -20.67 -13.39
CA VAL A 19 -12.89 -21.52 -12.49
C VAL A 19 -12.80 -20.92 -11.07
N VAL A 20 -12.55 -19.61 -10.96
CA VAL A 20 -12.52 -18.91 -9.68
C VAL A 20 -13.88 -18.96 -8.99
N THR A 21 -14.97 -18.69 -9.73
CA THR A 21 -16.34 -18.76 -9.20
C THR A 21 -16.69 -20.16 -8.69
N SER A 22 -16.32 -21.20 -9.44
CA SER A 22 -16.49 -22.60 -8.98
C SER A 22 -15.74 -22.88 -7.69
N GLY A 23 -14.48 -22.41 -7.59
CA GLY A 23 -13.68 -22.56 -6.38
C GLY A 23 -14.25 -21.83 -5.17
N ILE A 24 -14.79 -20.62 -5.36
CA ILE A 24 -15.48 -19.86 -4.31
C ILE A 24 -16.74 -20.61 -3.84
N HIS A 25 -17.54 -21.12 -4.79
CA HIS A 25 -18.73 -21.92 -4.47
C HIS A 25 -18.36 -23.21 -3.70
N GLN A 26 -17.30 -23.89 -4.15
CA GLN A 26 -16.79 -25.09 -3.47
C GLN A 26 -16.36 -24.76 -2.03
N LEU A 27 -15.61 -23.68 -1.82
CA LEU A 27 -15.21 -23.21 -0.49
C LEU A 27 -16.43 -22.88 0.39
N ALA A 28 -17.44 -22.21 -0.17
CA ALA A 28 -18.65 -21.80 0.54
C ALA A 28 -19.53 -23.00 0.99
N THR A 29 -19.53 -24.09 0.20
CA THR A 29 -20.43 -25.24 0.42
C THR A 29 -19.77 -26.39 1.18
N THR A 30 -18.46 -26.60 1.03
CA THR A 30 -17.77 -27.80 1.61
C THR A 30 -16.83 -27.48 2.76
N GLY A 31 -16.59 -26.21 3.05
CA GLY A 31 -15.64 -25.79 4.08
C GLY A 31 -15.93 -24.40 4.62
N SER A 32 -14.89 -23.81 5.17
CA SER A 32 -14.86 -22.41 5.57
C SER A 32 -13.48 -21.83 5.25
N VAL A 33 -13.38 -20.50 5.21
CA VAL A 33 -12.10 -19.82 5.03
C VAL A 33 -11.09 -20.27 6.10
N ASP A 34 -11.52 -20.46 7.34
CA ASP A 34 -10.62 -20.79 8.44
C ASP A 34 -10.15 -22.26 8.42
N THR A 35 -10.92 -23.19 7.84
CA THR A 35 -10.56 -24.61 7.72
C THR A 35 -9.89 -24.98 6.40
N SER A 36 -10.08 -24.16 5.34
CA SER A 36 -9.57 -24.39 3.99
C SER A 36 -8.67 -23.24 3.53
N GLN A 37 -7.76 -22.80 4.41
CA GLN A 37 -6.96 -21.58 4.23
C GLN A 37 -6.13 -21.57 2.93
N VAL A 38 -5.57 -22.72 2.51
CA VAL A 38 -4.77 -22.80 1.27
C VAL A 38 -5.63 -22.50 0.05
N LEU A 39 -6.82 -23.10 -0.04
CA LEU A 39 -7.76 -22.80 -1.14
C LEU A 39 -8.23 -21.35 -1.08
N ALA A 40 -8.59 -20.87 0.10
CA ALA A 40 -9.06 -19.50 0.30
C ALA A 40 -7.99 -18.46 -0.10
N TYR A 41 -6.73 -18.71 0.24
CA TYR A 41 -5.58 -17.88 -0.14
C TYR A 41 -5.35 -17.88 -1.65
N ASP A 42 -5.36 -19.07 -2.26
CA ASP A 42 -5.20 -19.19 -3.71
C ASP A 42 -6.35 -18.52 -4.47
N LEU A 43 -7.61 -18.64 -3.99
CA LEU A 43 -8.77 -17.98 -4.56
C LEU A 43 -8.68 -16.45 -4.47
N ALA A 44 -8.18 -15.91 -3.35
CA ALA A 44 -8.00 -14.47 -3.18
C ALA A 44 -7.02 -13.91 -4.22
N HIS A 45 -5.87 -14.56 -4.40
CA HIS A 45 -4.88 -14.16 -5.39
C HIS A 45 -5.36 -14.38 -6.83
N ALA A 46 -6.03 -15.49 -7.10
CA ALA A 46 -6.59 -15.78 -8.43
C ALA A 46 -7.66 -14.76 -8.81
N SER A 47 -8.57 -14.43 -7.87
CA SER A 47 -9.57 -13.37 -8.09
C SER A 47 -8.92 -12.03 -8.40
N ALA A 48 -7.89 -11.64 -7.63
CA ALA A 48 -7.18 -10.39 -7.86
C ALA A 48 -6.51 -10.35 -9.25
N ALA A 49 -5.88 -11.45 -9.68
CA ALA A 49 -5.26 -11.54 -11.00
C ALA A 49 -6.30 -11.51 -12.13
N VAL A 50 -7.44 -12.19 -11.97
CA VAL A 50 -8.53 -12.20 -12.96
C VAL A 50 -9.18 -10.82 -13.08
N GLU A 51 -9.43 -10.11 -11.97
CA GLU A 51 -9.98 -8.76 -12.01
C GLU A 51 -8.99 -7.75 -12.61
N THR A 52 -7.68 -7.89 -12.32
CA THR A 52 -6.65 -7.11 -13.01
C THR A 52 -6.65 -7.39 -14.51
N ALA A 53 -6.74 -8.66 -14.93
CA ALA A 53 -6.82 -9.05 -16.34
C ALA A 53 -8.08 -8.48 -17.02
N ARG A 54 -9.21 -8.51 -16.33
CA ARG A 54 -10.48 -7.92 -16.83
C ARG A 54 -10.34 -6.41 -17.03
N SER A 55 -9.73 -5.70 -16.10
CA SER A 55 -9.52 -4.24 -16.20
C SER A 55 -8.62 -3.85 -17.38
N LEU A 56 -7.74 -4.76 -17.81
CA LEU A 56 -6.84 -4.52 -18.94
C LEU A 56 -7.52 -4.67 -20.32
N LEU A 57 -8.70 -5.26 -20.43
CA LEU A 57 -9.38 -5.40 -21.72
C LEU A 57 -9.73 -4.03 -22.33
N ASP A 58 -10.21 -3.10 -21.52
CA ASP A 58 -10.49 -1.73 -21.96
C ASP A 58 -9.20 -0.96 -22.32
N TYR A 59 -8.14 -1.18 -21.55
CA TYR A 59 -6.82 -0.63 -21.86
C TYR A 59 -6.30 -1.18 -23.19
N GLY A 60 -6.36 -2.49 -23.39
CA GLY A 60 -5.91 -3.16 -24.60
C GLY A 60 -6.59 -2.69 -25.89
N ALA A 61 -7.82 -2.20 -25.78
CA ALA A 61 -8.58 -1.68 -26.93
C ALA A 61 -8.07 -0.32 -27.45
N LYS A 62 -7.15 0.34 -26.73
CA LYS A 62 -6.66 1.68 -27.09
C LYS A 62 -5.56 1.68 -28.17
N GLY A 63 -4.87 0.56 -28.38
CA GLY A 63 -3.82 0.45 -29.39
C GLY A 63 -3.12 -0.91 -29.41
N ASP A 64 -2.19 -1.08 -30.37
CA ASP A 64 -1.49 -2.36 -30.57
C ASP A 64 -0.55 -2.70 -29.42
N ALA A 65 0.16 -1.72 -28.87
CA ALA A 65 1.05 -1.92 -27.72
C ALA A 65 0.26 -2.29 -26.46
N GLU A 66 -0.84 -1.60 -26.21
CA GLU A 66 -1.78 -1.85 -25.12
C GLU A 66 -2.42 -3.24 -25.25
N GLY A 67 -2.81 -3.60 -26.48
CA GLY A 67 -3.35 -4.92 -26.79
C GLY A 67 -2.34 -6.04 -26.53
N ALA A 68 -1.07 -5.83 -26.88
CA ALA A 68 -0.01 -6.79 -26.62
C ALA A 68 0.21 -6.98 -25.10
N ILE A 69 0.25 -5.91 -24.35
CA ILE A 69 0.37 -5.94 -22.87
C ILE A 69 -0.83 -6.66 -22.27
N CYS A 70 -2.06 -6.32 -22.70
CA CYS A 70 -3.28 -6.99 -22.24
C CYS A 70 -3.23 -8.49 -22.50
N CYS A 71 -2.94 -8.93 -23.73
CA CYS A 71 -2.89 -10.34 -24.07
C CYS A 71 -1.80 -11.11 -23.28
N ALA A 72 -0.62 -10.52 -23.08
CA ALA A 72 0.43 -11.12 -22.29
C ALA A 72 0.03 -11.27 -20.81
N PHE A 73 -0.59 -10.21 -20.23
CA PHE A 73 -1.06 -10.24 -18.84
C PHE A 73 -2.13 -11.30 -18.63
N VAL A 74 -3.15 -11.31 -19.48
CA VAL A 74 -4.24 -12.31 -19.44
C VAL A 74 -3.67 -13.71 -19.53
N ALA A 75 -2.72 -13.95 -20.44
CA ALA A 75 -2.10 -15.26 -20.61
C ALA A 75 -1.30 -15.69 -19.37
N ASP A 76 -0.55 -14.78 -18.74
CA ASP A 76 0.17 -15.08 -17.49
C ASP A 76 -0.82 -15.32 -16.33
N ALA A 77 -1.87 -14.54 -16.18
CA ALA A 77 -2.88 -14.73 -15.13
C ALA A 77 -3.61 -16.09 -15.24
N VAL A 78 -4.03 -16.46 -16.45
CA VAL A 78 -4.67 -17.77 -16.70
C VAL A 78 -3.71 -18.94 -16.46
N HIS A 79 -2.45 -18.79 -16.86
CA HIS A 79 -1.44 -19.80 -16.58
C HIS A 79 -1.20 -19.99 -15.08
N ASP A 80 -1.07 -18.90 -14.32
CA ASP A 80 -0.85 -18.97 -12.88
C ASP A 80 -2.04 -19.62 -12.16
N LEU A 81 -3.27 -19.33 -12.61
CA LEU A 81 -4.46 -20.04 -12.15
C LEU A 81 -4.39 -21.53 -12.47
N ALA A 82 -4.02 -21.90 -13.71
CA ALA A 82 -3.89 -23.29 -14.11
C ALA A 82 -2.88 -24.07 -13.25
N VAL A 83 -1.75 -23.45 -12.89
CA VAL A 83 -0.76 -24.03 -11.97
C VAL A 83 -1.32 -24.27 -10.57
N ARG A 84 -2.16 -23.36 -10.06
CA ARG A 84 -2.82 -23.51 -8.74
C ARG A 84 -3.87 -24.62 -8.73
N VAL A 85 -4.54 -24.85 -9.84
CA VAL A 85 -5.63 -25.82 -10.00
C VAL A 85 -5.10 -27.23 -10.28
N LEU A 86 -4.02 -27.36 -11.06
CA LEU A 86 -3.47 -28.64 -11.51
C LEU A 86 -3.18 -29.61 -10.34
N GLY A 87 -3.83 -30.78 -10.38
CA GLY A 87 -3.77 -31.79 -9.32
C GLY A 87 -4.65 -31.50 -8.10
N ARG A 88 -5.43 -30.41 -8.14
CA ARG A 88 -6.32 -29.95 -7.07
C ARG A 88 -7.73 -29.61 -7.58
N GLU A 89 -8.08 -30.07 -8.77
CA GLU A 89 -9.33 -29.75 -9.49
C GLU A 89 -10.56 -30.03 -8.62
N LYS A 90 -10.56 -31.15 -7.90
CA LYS A 90 -11.64 -31.49 -6.97
C LYS A 90 -11.82 -30.44 -5.87
N SER A 91 -10.73 -29.87 -5.36
CA SER A 91 -10.78 -28.83 -4.31
C SER A 91 -11.29 -27.51 -4.87
N TRP A 92 -11.14 -27.27 -6.16
CA TRP A 92 -11.65 -26.10 -6.88
C TRP A 92 -13.07 -26.31 -7.45
N GLY A 93 -13.61 -27.54 -7.34
CA GLY A 93 -14.94 -27.87 -7.89
C GLY A 93 -15.01 -27.84 -9.41
N VAL A 94 -13.89 -28.11 -10.10
CA VAL A 94 -13.80 -28.04 -11.56
C VAL A 94 -13.32 -29.36 -12.15
N SER A 95 -13.55 -29.55 -13.46
CA SER A 95 -13.00 -30.67 -14.23
C SER A 95 -11.54 -30.41 -14.62
N PRO A 96 -10.75 -31.47 -14.93
CA PRO A 96 -9.36 -31.31 -15.34
C PRO A 96 -9.15 -30.49 -16.63
N ASP A 97 -10.16 -30.40 -17.47
CA ASP A 97 -10.18 -29.71 -18.76
C ASP A 97 -10.77 -28.29 -18.70
N ALA A 98 -11.09 -27.79 -17.49
CA ALA A 98 -11.79 -26.50 -17.31
C ALA A 98 -11.09 -25.29 -17.98
N LEU A 99 -9.76 -25.34 -18.14
CA LEU A 99 -8.97 -24.28 -18.78
C LEU A 99 -8.41 -24.68 -20.16
N ASP A 100 -8.78 -25.85 -20.70
CA ASP A 100 -8.23 -26.32 -21.99
C ASP A 100 -8.59 -25.39 -23.16
N GLY A 101 -9.73 -24.73 -23.11
CA GLY A 101 -10.14 -23.72 -24.09
C GLY A 101 -9.18 -22.52 -24.18
N ALA A 102 -8.41 -22.23 -23.15
CA ALA A 102 -7.44 -21.14 -23.14
C ALA A 102 -6.06 -21.55 -23.72
N ARG A 103 -5.77 -22.85 -23.93
CA ARG A 103 -4.43 -23.32 -24.36
C ARG A 103 -3.90 -22.66 -25.65
N PRO A 104 -4.70 -22.48 -26.72
CA PRO A 104 -4.21 -21.79 -27.92
C PRO A 104 -3.78 -20.36 -27.64
N PHE A 105 -4.55 -19.63 -26.82
CA PHE A 105 -4.24 -18.28 -26.37
C PHE A 105 -2.94 -18.24 -25.56
N LEU A 106 -2.79 -19.12 -24.58
CA LEU A 106 -1.56 -19.25 -23.78
C LEU A 106 -0.33 -19.54 -24.64
N SER A 107 -0.46 -20.48 -25.60
CA SER A 107 0.64 -20.85 -26.50
C SER A 107 1.14 -19.67 -27.33
N THR A 108 0.25 -18.75 -27.69
CA THR A 108 0.57 -17.56 -28.47
C THR A 108 1.19 -16.47 -27.60
N TYR A 109 0.49 -16.04 -26.55
CA TYR A 109 0.82 -14.82 -25.82
C TYR A 109 1.78 -15.03 -24.64
N ARG A 110 2.11 -16.26 -24.31
CA ARG A 110 3.22 -16.61 -23.41
C ARG A 110 4.46 -17.14 -24.13
N SER A 111 4.46 -17.18 -25.48
CA SER A 111 5.66 -17.60 -26.22
C SER A 111 6.85 -16.68 -25.87
N PRO A 112 8.07 -17.22 -25.78
CA PRO A 112 9.27 -16.41 -25.53
C PRO A 112 9.44 -15.29 -26.55
N GLU A 113 9.09 -15.54 -27.81
CA GLU A 113 9.15 -14.58 -28.91
C GLU A 113 8.17 -13.42 -28.69
N PHE A 114 6.95 -13.71 -28.26
CA PHE A 114 5.95 -12.67 -27.98
C PHE A 114 6.36 -11.82 -26.78
N LEU A 115 6.74 -12.43 -25.66
CA LEU A 115 7.19 -11.69 -24.48
C LEU A 115 8.44 -10.84 -24.76
N ALA A 116 9.38 -11.35 -25.55
CA ALA A 116 10.58 -10.61 -25.95
C ALA A 116 10.29 -9.49 -26.98
N SER A 117 9.09 -9.42 -27.56
CA SER A 117 8.68 -8.35 -28.47
C SER A 117 8.06 -7.16 -27.76
N ILE A 118 7.70 -7.28 -26.47
CA ILE A 118 7.20 -6.18 -25.64
C ILE A 118 8.40 -5.36 -25.16
N ASP A 119 8.52 -4.13 -25.62
CA ASP A 119 9.69 -3.28 -25.46
C ASP A 119 9.47 -2.10 -24.49
N SER A 120 8.24 -1.89 -24.03
CA SER A 120 7.87 -0.83 -23.10
C SER A 120 6.64 -1.21 -22.28
N GLU A 121 6.39 -0.47 -21.20
CA GLU A 121 5.17 -0.56 -20.38
C GLU A 121 3.95 0.07 -21.04
N GLY A 122 4.11 0.69 -22.21
CA GLY A 122 3.06 1.38 -22.93
C GLY A 122 2.58 2.68 -22.27
N PRO A 123 1.70 3.44 -22.95
CA PRO A 123 1.21 4.71 -22.45
C PRO A 123 0.23 4.53 -21.28
N ARG A 124 0.21 5.50 -20.37
CA ARG A 124 -0.69 5.49 -19.20
C ARG A 124 -2.12 5.90 -19.53
N HIS A 125 -2.32 6.69 -20.60
CA HIS A 125 -3.58 7.31 -21.00
C HIS A 125 -4.21 8.16 -19.89
N LEU A 126 -3.39 8.99 -19.25
CA LEU A 126 -3.86 9.99 -18.31
C LEU A 126 -4.50 11.17 -19.06
N ASP A 127 -5.49 11.80 -18.45
CA ASP A 127 -5.98 13.08 -18.88
C ASP A 127 -4.96 14.18 -18.59
N GLN A 128 -5.06 15.31 -19.27
CA GLN A 128 -4.08 16.41 -19.20
C GLN A 128 -3.80 16.89 -17.75
N ASP A 129 -4.82 16.94 -16.91
CA ASP A 129 -4.66 17.35 -15.51
C ASP A 129 -3.81 16.34 -14.72
N PHE A 130 -4.00 15.04 -14.96
CA PHE A 130 -3.20 13.99 -14.30
C PHE A 130 -1.80 13.87 -14.91
N GLU A 131 -1.60 14.20 -16.18
CA GLU A 131 -0.26 14.34 -16.76
C GLU A 131 0.52 15.46 -16.06
N LEU A 132 -0.12 16.59 -15.75
CA LEU A 132 0.48 17.68 -14.99
C LEU A 132 0.85 17.26 -13.56
N VAL A 133 -0.02 16.49 -12.89
CA VAL A 133 0.28 15.91 -11.58
C VAL A 133 1.49 14.97 -11.69
N GLN A 134 1.48 14.08 -12.68
CA GLN A 134 2.60 13.18 -12.94
C GLN A 134 3.91 13.93 -13.13
N ASP A 135 3.95 14.92 -14.01
CA ASP A 135 5.15 15.69 -14.32
C ASP A 135 5.68 16.47 -13.11
N THR A 136 4.78 17.02 -12.31
CA THR A 136 5.14 17.77 -11.10
C THR A 136 5.82 16.86 -10.07
N PHE A 137 5.20 15.74 -9.73
CA PHE A 137 5.75 14.82 -8.73
C PHE A 137 6.95 14.03 -9.27
N ARG A 138 6.98 13.71 -10.57
CA ARG A 138 8.13 13.09 -11.24
C ARG A 138 9.36 13.99 -11.18
N ARG A 139 9.20 15.28 -11.46
CA ARG A 139 10.29 16.25 -11.38
C ARG A 139 10.84 16.33 -9.96
N PHE A 140 9.98 16.48 -8.95
CA PHE A 140 10.41 16.48 -7.55
C PHE A 140 11.13 15.18 -7.17
N ALA A 141 10.60 14.04 -7.58
CA ALA A 141 11.20 12.74 -7.33
C ALA A 141 12.61 12.63 -7.96
N ASN A 142 12.78 13.07 -9.19
CA ASN A 142 14.07 13.02 -9.88
C ASN A 142 15.10 14.01 -9.31
N GLU A 143 14.68 15.22 -8.95
CA GLU A 143 15.59 16.29 -8.54
C GLU A 143 15.92 16.23 -7.05
N LYS A 144 14.99 15.74 -6.21
CA LYS A 144 15.11 15.82 -4.77
C LYS A 144 15.22 14.46 -4.08
N LEU A 145 14.49 13.45 -4.54
CA LEU A 145 14.42 12.15 -3.83
C LEU A 145 15.46 11.15 -4.34
N ALA A 146 15.48 10.88 -5.64
CA ALA A 146 16.36 9.87 -6.22
C ALA A 146 17.84 10.10 -5.91
N PRO A 147 18.38 11.35 -5.95
CA PRO A 147 19.80 11.58 -5.70
C PRO A 147 20.29 11.25 -4.29
N ILE A 148 19.39 11.27 -3.29
CA ILE A 148 19.75 11.06 -1.87
C ILE A 148 19.27 9.72 -1.33
N ALA A 149 18.36 9.04 -2.03
CA ALA A 149 17.67 7.85 -1.52
C ALA A 149 18.62 6.70 -1.18
N GLN A 150 19.66 6.48 -1.99
CA GLN A 150 20.62 5.41 -1.77
C GLN A 150 21.52 5.71 -0.56
N ASP A 151 21.96 6.94 -0.39
CA ASP A 151 22.79 7.35 0.75
C ASP A 151 22.01 7.27 2.06
N ILE A 152 20.76 7.76 2.09
CA ILE A 152 19.86 7.58 3.25
C ILE A 152 19.71 6.09 3.60
N HIS A 153 19.51 5.24 2.60
CA HIS A 153 19.40 3.79 2.84
C HIS A 153 20.67 3.19 3.42
N ARG A 154 21.83 3.51 2.84
CA ARG A 154 23.12 2.93 3.25
C ARG A 154 23.58 3.40 4.63
N HIS A 155 23.37 4.68 4.95
CA HIS A 155 23.79 5.27 6.22
C HIS A 155 22.71 5.16 7.31
N ASN A 156 21.50 4.71 6.94
CA ASN A 156 20.33 4.66 7.82
C ASN A 156 19.98 6.05 8.38
N ASP A 157 20.08 7.08 7.53
CA ASP A 157 19.83 8.47 7.89
C ASP A 157 18.32 8.79 7.93
N ASP A 158 17.95 9.85 8.63
CA ASP A 158 16.60 10.42 8.58
C ASP A 158 16.33 11.17 7.27
N ILE A 159 15.07 11.29 6.89
CA ILE A 159 14.64 12.16 5.78
C ILE A 159 15.08 13.60 6.08
N PRO A 160 15.80 14.29 5.16
CA PRO A 160 16.15 15.70 5.32
C PRO A 160 14.91 16.60 5.42
N GLU A 161 15.01 17.66 6.22
CA GLU A 161 13.89 18.61 6.44
C GLU A 161 13.46 19.34 5.17
N ASP A 162 14.38 19.61 4.24
CA ASP A 162 14.09 20.23 2.95
C ASP A 162 13.20 19.36 2.03
N ILE A 163 13.22 18.04 2.22
CA ILE A 163 12.28 17.14 1.53
C ILE A 163 10.87 17.30 2.10
N ILE A 164 10.73 17.37 3.42
CA ILE A 164 9.42 17.58 4.07
C ILE A 164 8.86 18.94 3.66
N SER A 165 9.67 20.00 3.75
CA SER A 165 9.30 21.36 3.34
C SER A 165 8.92 21.44 1.86
N GLY A 166 9.72 20.83 0.97
CA GLY A 166 9.43 20.80 -0.46
C GLY A 166 8.14 20.02 -0.79
N MET A 167 7.85 18.94 -0.07
CA MET A 167 6.58 18.23 -0.20
C MET A 167 5.40 19.11 0.25
N ALA A 168 5.55 19.84 1.35
CA ALA A 168 4.56 20.78 1.86
C ALA A 168 4.29 21.92 0.85
N GLU A 169 5.34 22.52 0.28
CA GLU A 169 5.25 23.58 -0.72
C GLU A 169 4.50 23.15 -1.98
N MET A 170 4.61 21.87 -2.38
CA MET A 170 3.85 21.30 -3.49
C MET A 170 2.40 20.93 -3.13
N GLY A 171 1.98 21.12 -1.86
CA GLY A 171 0.67 20.68 -1.40
C GLY A 171 0.51 19.16 -1.25
N GLY A 172 1.61 18.41 -1.24
CA GLY A 172 1.60 16.94 -1.21
C GLY A 172 0.91 16.33 0.01
N PHE A 173 0.86 17.06 1.13
CA PHE A 173 0.17 16.61 2.35
C PHE A 173 -1.32 16.91 2.36
N GLY A 174 -1.79 17.82 1.51
CA GLY A 174 -3.19 18.27 1.46
C GLY A 174 -4.04 17.57 0.40
N LEU A 175 -3.53 16.61 -0.35
CA LEU A 175 -4.23 16.02 -1.50
C LEU A 175 -5.58 15.38 -1.15
N SER A 176 -5.74 14.84 0.05
CA SER A 176 -6.97 14.20 0.52
C SER A 176 -7.70 14.99 1.61
N ILE A 177 -7.20 16.16 1.95
CA ILE A 177 -7.85 17.06 2.92
C ILE A 177 -8.79 17.99 2.15
N PRO A 178 -10.09 18.09 2.54
CA PRO A 178 -11.04 18.96 1.87
C PRO A 178 -10.58 20.42 1.81
N GLU A 179 -11.00 21.15 0.76
CA GLU A 179 -10.66 22.57 0.56
C GLU A 179 -11.10 23.46 1.73
N GLU A 180 -12.23 23.15 2.36
CA GLU A 180 -12.72 23.87 3.54
C GLU A 180 -11.77 23.83 4.76
N TYR A 181 -10.84 22.85 4.77
CA TYR A 181 -9.78 22.72 5.78
C TYR A 181 -8.40 23.05 5.22
N GLY A 182 -8.32 23.72 4.06
CA GLY A 182 -7.06 24.19 3.49
C GLY A 182 -6.29 23.15 2.65
N GLY A 183 -6.92 22.04 2.30
CA GLY A 183 -6.35 21.03 1.40
C GLY A 183 -6.82 21.19 -0.05
N TYR A 184 -6.68 20.11 -0.83
CA TYR A 184 -7.05 20.03 -2.25
C TYR A 184 -8.01 18.89 -2.54
N GLY A 185 -8.50 18.18 -1.51
CA GLY A 185 -9.38 17.04 -1.63
C GLY A 185 -10.77 17.44 -2.11
N THR A 186 -11.22 16.83 -3.21
CA THR A 186 -12.54 17.06 -3.81
C THR A 186 -13.54 15.96 -3.47
N GLY A 187 -13.09 14.87 -2.86
CA GLY A 187 -13.88 13.66 -2.58
C GLY A 187 -14.26 12.84 -3.82
N GLY A 188 -13.81 13.28 -5.02
CA GLY A 188 -14.19 12.68 -6.30
C GLY A 188 -13.08 11.89 -6.99
N GLU A 189 -13.34 11.50 -8.25
CA GLU A 189 -12.41 10.71 -9.06
C GLU A 189 -11.05 11.39 -9.21
N SER A 190 -11.03 12.73 -9.34
CA SER A 190 -9.80 13.53 -9.49
C SER A 190 -8.87 13.40 -8.28
N GLU A 191 -9.41 13.38 -7.07
CA GLU A 191 -8.63 13.21 -5.84
C GLU A 191 -7.95 11.83 -5.81
N TYR A 192 -8.73 10.75 -6.02
CA TYR A 192 -8.20 9.39 -5.92
C TYR A 192 -7.19 9.06 -7.02
N ILE A 193 -7.44 9.47 -8.27
CA ILE A 193 -6.49 9.24 -9.37
C ILE A 193 -5.24 10.11 -9.17
N GLY A 194 -5.41 11.39 -8.86
CA GLY A 194 -4.30 12.31 -8.58
C GLY A 194 -3.40 11.79 -7.45
N MET A 195 -3.99 11.29 -6.38
CA MET A 195 -3.27 10.66 -5.27
C MET A 195 -2.47 9.41 -5.73
N VAL A 196 -3.08 8.53 -6.54
CA VAL A 196 -2.39 7.33 -7.06
C VAL A 196 -1.21 7.73 -7.94
N VAL A 197 -1.39 8.69 -8.85
CA VAL A 197 -0.34 9.17 -9.76
C VAL A 197 0.80 9.83 -8.98
N ALA A 198 0.48 10.72 -8.03
CA ALA A 198 1.48 11.38 -7.18
C ALA A 198 2.26 10.36 -6.33
N THR A 199 1.57 9.42 -5.69
CA THR A 199 2.19 8.37 -4.87
C THR A 199 3.12 7.48 -5.69
N GLU A 200 2.72 7.12 -6.91
CA GLU A 200 3.55 6.32 -7.82
C GLU A 200 4.86 7.03 -8.13
N GLU A 201 4.82 8.31 -8.54
CA GLU A 201 6.01 9.06 -8.91
C GLU A 201 6.95 9.30 -7.71
N LEU A 202 6.39 9.61 -6.55
CA LEU A 202 7.18 9.76 -5.33
C LEU A 202 7.86 8.45 -4.91
N ALA A 203 7.12 7.33 -4.99
CA ALA A 203 7.68 6.00 -4.67
C ALA A 203 8.70 5.53 -5.70
N ARG A 204 8.58 5.96 -6.97
CA ARG A 204 9.60 5.74 -8.00
C ARG A 204 10.91 6.44 -7.63
N GLY A 205 10.87 7.64 -7.07
CA GLY A 205 12.06 8.31 -6.55
C GLY A 205 12.63 7.63 -5.31
N SER A 206 11.77 7.36 -4.33
CA SER A 206 12.09 6.58 -3.13
C SER A 206 10.81 6.10 -2.46
N LEU A 207 10.71 4.79 -2.20
CA LEU A 207 9.56 4.22 -1.51
C LEU A 207 9.34 4.87 -0.13
N CYS A 208 10.41 4.99 0.65
CA CYS A 208 10.34 5.47 2.02
C CYS A 208 10.29 7.00 2.08
N VAL A 209 11.28 7.68 1.50
CA VAL A 209 11.49 9.13 1.62
C VAL A 209 10.38 9.93 0.91
N GLY A 210 9.84 9.41 -0.20
CA GLY A 210 8.78 10.06 -0.97
C GLY A 210 7.42 9.39 -0.78
N GLY A 211 7.29 8.16 -1.27
CA GLY A 211 6.02 7.45 -1.34
C GLY A 211 5.32 7.24 -0.01
N SER A 212 6.08 7.07 1.08
CA SER A 212 5.49 6.85 2.41
C SER A 212 5.28 8.12 3.22
N LEU A 213 6.04 9.17 2.96
CA LEU A 213 5.90 10.44 3.65
C LEU A 213 4.50 11.03 3.43
N MET A 214 4.02 11.03 2.18
CA MET A 214 2.70 11.53 1.82
C MET A 214 1.54 10.75 2.46
N THR A 215 1.73 9.46 2.76
CA THR A 215 0.65 8.63 3.33
C THR A 215 0.37 8.90 4.81
N ARG A 216 1.26 9.59 5.51
CA ARG A 216 1.08 9.83 6.96
C ARG A 216 -0.10 10.73 7.26
N PRO A 217 -0.20 11.97 6.74
CA PRO A 217 -1.38 12.80 6.95
C PRO A 217 -2.67 12.18 6.39
N GLU A 218 -2.59 11.44 5.31
CA GLU A 218 -3.75 10.78 4.68
C GLU A 218 -4.50 9.85 5.64
N ILE A 219 -3.79 8.95 6.33
CA ILE A 219 -4.42 8.01 7.26
C ILE A 219 -5.08 8.75 8.42
N LEU A 220 -4.41 9.80 8.96
CA LEU A 220 -4.97 10.62 10.03
C LEU A 220 -6.21 11.38 9.55
N THR A 221 -6.14 11.97 8.38
CA THR A 221 -7.25 12.69 7.74
C THR A 221 -8.48 11.81 7.60
N ARG A 222 -8.34 10.60 7.01
CA ARG A 222 -9.47 9.70 6.80
C ARG A 222 -10.10 9.25 8.12
N ALA A 223 -9.29 8.96 9.13
CA ALA A 223 -9.80 8.60 10.45
C ALA A 223 -10.56 9.76 11.10
N LEU A 224 -10.03 10.98 10.98
CA LEU A 224 -10.66 12.19 11.53
C LEU A 224 -11.94 12.57 10.78
N MET A 225 -11.94 12.46 9.45
CA MET A 225 -13.15 12.70 8.64
C MET A 225 -14.25 11.67 8.96
N ALA A 226 -13.88 10.40 9.23
CA ALA A 226 -14.84 9.35 9.56
C ALA A 226 -15.45 9.49 10.95
N GLY A 227 -14.76 10.10 11.91
CA GLY A 227 -15.19 10.09 13.31
C GLY A 227 -14.96 11.35 14.12
N GLY A 228 -14.21 12.31 13.61
CA GLY A 228 -13.90 13.55 14.35
C GLY A 228 -15.07 14.51 14.45
N THR A 229 -15.13 15.28 15.54
CA THR A 229 -16.04 16.41 15.65
C THR A 229 -15.60 17.55 14.73
N GLU A 230 -16.48 18.52 14.49
CA GLU A 230 -16.13 19.65 13.63
C GLU A 230 -14.98 20.47 14.21
N GLU A 231 -14.95 20.66 15.54
CA GLU A 231 -13.87 21.34 16.24
C GLU A 231 -12.53 20.63 16.07
N GLN A 232 -12.55 19.28 16.10
CA GLN A 232 -11.36 18.47 15.87
C GLN A 232 -10.86 18.57 14.43
N LYS A 233 -11.76 18.56 13.45
CA LYS A 233 -11.41 18.73 12.03
C LYS A 233 -10.80 20.13 11.79
N GLN A 234 -11.43 21.19 12.28
CA GLN A 234 -10.94 22.56 12.17
C GLN A 234 -9.58 22.76 12.84
N ARG A 235 -9.31 22.03 13.92
CA ARG A 235 -8.05 22.12 14.65
C ARG A 235 -6.90 21.38 13.95
N TRP A 236 -7.16 20.18 13.44
CA TRP A 236 -6.09 19.26 13.01
C TRP A 236 -5.88 19.21 11.52
N LEU A 237 -6.92 19.34 10.68
CA LEU A 237 -6.79 19.19 9.24
C LEU A 237 -5.95 20.29 8.58
N PRO A 238 -6.12 21.60 8.91
CA PRO A 238 -5.31 22.64 8.29
C PRO A 238 -3.80 22.49 8.52
N PRO A 239 -3.29 22.29 9.75
CA PRO A 239 -1.86 22.11 9.95
C PRO A 239 -1.32 20.77 9.39
N LEU A 240 -2.16 19.72 9.25
CA LEU A 240 -1.79 18.50 8.52
C LEU A 240 -1.67 18.76 7.01
N ALA A 241 -2.59 19.56 6.43
CA ALA A 241 -2.56 19.91 5.01
C ALA A 241 -1.32 20.72 4.62
N SER A 242 -0.92 21.66 5.47
CA SER A 242 0.26 22.50 5.26
C SER A 242 1.58 21.81 5.59
N GLY A 243 1.57 20.64 6.26
CA GLY A 243 2.77 20.00 6.79
C GLY A 243 3.36 20.65 8.03
N GLU A 244 2.70 21.67 8.61
CA GLU A 244 3.08 22.26 9.89
C GLU A 244 3.04 21.21 11.01
N THR A 245 2.01 20.35 10.99
CA THR A 245 1.86 19.21 11.88
C THR A 245 2.10 17.91 11.11
N MET A 246 3.09 17.15 11.53
CA MET A 246 3.35 15.83 11.00
C MET A 246 2.75 14.74 11.88
N GLY A 247 2.13 13.74 11.24
CA GLY A 247 1.46 12.65 11.93
C GLY A 247 2.16 11.30 11.80
N ALA A 248 1.95 10.44 12.79
CA ALA A 248 2.29 9.03 12.72
C ALA A 248 1.17 8.16 13.29
N VAL A 249 1.12 6.89 12.87
CA VAL A 249 0.08 5.94 13.30
C VAL A 249 0.67 4.96 14.32
N ALA A 250 -0.01 4.79 15.45
CA ALA A 250 0.39 3.92 16.56
C ALA A 250 -0.75 2.94 16.93
N VAL A 251 -0.88 1.88 16.13
CA VAL A 251 -1.93 0.84 16.26
C VAL A 251 -1.35 -0.47 16.73
N THR A 252 -0.33 -0.96 16.03
CA THR A 252 0.31 -2.26 16.25
C THR A 252 1.00 -2.34 17.61
N GLU A 253 0.91 -3.49 18.25
CA GLU A 253 1.61 -3.82 19.49
C GLU A 253 2.53 -5.03 19.27
N PRO A 254 3.53 -5.28 20.14
CA PRO A 254 4.46 -6.41 19.96
C PRO A 254 3.74 -7.76 19.74
N ASP A 255 2.63 -8.01 20.43
CA ASP A 255 1.85 -9.24 20.33
C ASP A 255 0.65 -9.16 19.35
N TYR A 256 0.30 -7.97 18.83
CA TYR A 256 -0.92 -7.73 18.07
C TYR A 256 -0.64 -6.87 16.82
N GLY A 257 -0.39 -7.53 15.69
CA GLY A 257 -0.28 -6.90 14.36
C GLY A 257 -1.59 -7.04 13.58
N SER A 258 -1.82 -8.23 13.00
CA SER A 258 -3.03 -8.51 12.21
C SER A 258 -4.30 -8.60 13.06
N ASP A 259 -4.19 -8.99 14.33
CA ASP A 259 -5.32 -9.03 15.29
C ASP A 259 -5.45 -7.68 16.03
N VAL A 260 -5.83 -6.64 15.27
CA VAL A 260 -5.99 -5.27 15.81
C VAL A 260 -7.06 -5.22 16.91
N ALA A 261 -8.08 -6.08 16.87
CA ALA A 261 -9.12 -6.11 17.89
C ALA A 261 -8.60 -6.55 19.26
N GLY A 262 -7.47 -7.24 19.30
CA GLY A 262 -6.85 -7.77 20.52
C GLY A 262 -5.89 -6.81 21.23
N VAL A 263 -5.62 -5.61 20.71
CA VAL A 263 -4.66 -4.65 21.29
C VAL A 263 -4.97 -4.32 22.77
N LYS A 264 -3.92 -4.10 23.54
CA LYS A 264 -3.98 -4.00 25.01
C LYS A 264 -3.51 -2.66 25.58
N VAL A 265 -2.82 -1.81 24.80
CA VAL A 265 -2.46 -0.47 25.27
C VAL A 265 -3.70 0.19 25.81
N ALA A 266 -3.67 0.55 27.10
CA ALA A 266 -4.83 1.03 27.84
C ALA A 266 -4.88 2.56 27.83
N ALA A 267 -6.08 3.11 27.73
CA ALA A 267 -6.38 4.50 28.05
C ALA A 267 -7.37 4.51 29.21
N THR A 268 -6.92 4.97 30.37
CA THR A 268 -7.70 5.04 31.60
C THR A 268 -8.20 6.45 31.83
N LYS A 269 -9.51 6.63 32.04
CA LYS A 269 -10.13 7.93 32.27
C LYS A 269 -9.60 8.56 33.56
N THR A 270 -9.30 9.85 33.51
CA THR A 270 -8.91 10.71 34.63
C THR A 270 -9.56 12.09 34.49
N ASP A 271 -9.32 12.98 35.42
CA ASP A 271 -9.86 14.36 35.38
C ASP A 271 -9.31 15.09 34.13
N GLY A 272 -10.22 15.53 33.26
CA GLY A 272 -9.92 16.30 32.07
C GLY A 272 -9.30 15.49 30.90
N GLY A 273 -9.15 14.18 31.02
CA GLY A 273 -8.54 13.38 29.96
C GLY A 273 -8.35 11.92 30.27
N TRP A 274 -7.30 11.36 29.69
CA TRP A 274 -6.95 9.96 29.69
C TRP A 274 -5.47 9.73 29.97
N LEU A 275 -5.14 8.67 30.68
CA LEU A 275 -3.77 8.21 30.87
C LEU A 275 -3.51 7.00 29.97
N ILE A 276 -2.59 7.12 29.03
CA ILE A 276 -2.21 6.04 28.13
C ILE A 276 -1.03 5.27 28.73
N ASN A 277 -1.16 3.94 28.73
CA ASN A 277 -0.17 3.02 29.25
C ASN A 277 0.03 1.81 28.32
N GLY A 278 1.29 1.45 28.06
CA GLY A 278 1.68 0.28 27.28
C GLY A 278 2.64 0.60 26.15
N VAL A 279 2.81 -0.33 25.22
CA VAL A 279 3.82 -0.23 24.16
C VAL A 279 3.15 -0.43 22.80
N LYS A 280 3.38 0.52 21.88
CA LYS A 280 3.09 0.41 20.46
C LYS A 280 4.38 0.13 19.69
N THR A 281 4.29 -0.56 18.56
CA THR A 281 5.44 -0.86 17.71
C THR A 281 5.13 -0.57 16.24
N TRP A 282 6.15 -0.49 15.41
CA TRP A 282 6.04 -0.16 13.99
C TRP A 282 5.39 1.21 13.75
N CYS A 283 5.60 2.16 14.68
CA CYS A 283 5.14 3.53 14.53
C CYS A 283 6.06 4.27 13.55
N THR A 284 5.79 4.15 12.25
CA THR A 284 6.60 4.81 11.21
C THR A 284 6.53 6.31 11.35
N PHE A 285 7.70 6.98 11.32
CA PHE A 285 7.87 8.42 11.56
C PHE A 285 7.60 8.86 13.00
N GLY A 286 7.53 7.92 13.95
CA GLY A 286 7.11 8.16 15.32
C GLY A 286 7.93 9.20 16.08
N ALA A 287 9.24 9.32 15.88
CA ALA A 287 10.07 10.35 16.53
C ALA A 287 9.72 11.76 16.01
N ARG A 288 9.74 11.94 14.70
CA ARG A 288 9.60 13.26 14.05
C ARG A 288 8.16 13.75 13.89
N ALA A 289 7.16 12.91 14.16
CA ALA A 289 5.76 13.32 14.20
C ALA A 289 5.48 14.24 15.39
N ASP A 290 4.59 15.22 15.19
CA ASP A 290 4.05 16.11 16.25
C ASP A 290 2.88 15.45 16.96
N VAL A 291 2.19 14.53 16.28
CA VAL A 291 1.01 13.85 16.79
C VAL A 291 1.03 12.37 16.39
N LEU A 292 0.68 11.51 17.35
CA LEU A 292 0.45 10.09 17.12
C LEU A 292 -1.05 9.81 17.08
N LEU A 293 -1.53 9.10 16.05
CA LEU A 293 -2.87 8.52 16.01
C LEU A 293 -2.84 7.19 16.76
N VAL A 294 -3.27 7.17 18.00
CA VAL A 294 -3.15 6.03 18.91
C VAL A 294 -4.48 5.32 19.06
N LEU A 295 -4.53 4.03 18.71
CA LEU A 295 -5.66 3.16 19.03
C LEU A 295 -5.40 2.50 20.39
N ALA A 296 -6.24 2.80 21.39
CA ALA A 296 -6.08 2.29 22.75
C ALA A 296 -7.39 1.67 23.30
N ARG A 297 -7.23 0.78 24.26
CA ARG A 297 -8.35 0.13 24.95
C ARG A 297 -8.86 1.01 26.09
N THR A 298 -10.10 1.44 25.96
CA THR A 298 -10.82 2.23 26.97
C THR A 298 -11.78 1.37 27.80
N ASP A 299 -12.23 0.23 27.26
CA ASP A 299 -13.04 -0.74 27.98
C ASP A 299 -12.14 -1.88 28.49
N PRO A 300 -12.01 -2.06 29.82
CA PRO A 300 -11.21 -3.14 30.39
C PRO A 300 -11.80 -4.55 30.13
N ASP A 301 -13.07 -4.66 29.76
CA ASP A 301 -13.69 -5.93 29.38
C ASP A 301 -13.20 -6.35 27.99
N LYS A 302 -12.31 -7.35 27.98
CA LYS A 302 -11.74 -7.88 26.73
C LYS A 302 -12.77 -8.53 25.82
N THR A 303 -13.94 -8.93 26.34
CA THR A 303 -15.02 -9.52 25.54
C THR A 303 -15.71 -8.50 24.66
N ALA A 304 -15.55 -7.20 24.93
CA ALA A 304 -15.98 -6.12 24.05
C ALA A 304 -15.26 -6.13 22.68
N GLY A 305 -14.08 -6.78 22.59
CA GLY A 305 -13.30 -6.89 21.36
C GLY A 305 -12.96 -5.53 20.79
N HIS A 306 -13.24 -5.32 19.51
CA HIS A 306 -12.99 -4.05 18.81
C HIS A 306 -13.87 -2.88 19.32
N ARG A 307 -15.03 -3.17 19.95
CA ARG A 307 -15.91 -2.13 20.53
C ARG A 307 -15.37 -1.53 21.82
N GLY A 308 -14.34 -2.13 22.41
CA GLY A 308 -13.64 -1.56 23.57
C GLY A 308 -12.47 -0.65 23.21
N LEU A 309 -12.29 -0.31 21.91
CA LEU A 309 -11.17 0.45 21.40
C LEU A 309 -11.58 1.88 21.00
N THR A 310 -10.83 2.86 21.45
CA THR A 310 -11.02 4.29 21.16
C THR A 310 -9.77 4.84 20.48
N LEU A 311 -9.94 5.83 19.62
CA LEU A 311 -8.89 6.45 18.84
C LEU A 311 -8.57 7.84 19.41
N PHE A 312 -7.29 8.15 19.53
CA PHE A 312 -6.81 9.41 20.11
C PHE A 312 -5.80 10.09 19.20
N PHE A 313 -5.87 11.40 19.08
CA PHE A 313 -4.72 12.21 18.70
C PHE A 313 -3.88 12.48 19.95
N VAL A 314 -2.63 12.04 19.92
CA VAL A 314 -1.70 12.15 21.06
C VAL A 314 -0.57 13.11 20.68
N PRO A 315 -0.68 14.39 21.04
CA PRO A 315 0.39 15.35 20.79
C PRO A 315 1.66 15.02 21.57
N LYS A 316 2.80 15.28 20.94
CA LYS A 316 4.12 15.13 21.56
C LYS A 316 5.13 16.09 20.93
N PRO A 317 6.26 16.40 21.59
CA PRO A 317 7.37 17.08 20.95
C PRO A 317 7.95 16.25 19.78
N ARG A 318 8.57 16.92 18.80
CA ARG A 318 9.40 16.21 17.79
C ARG A 318 10.67 15.69 18.45
N GLY A 319 11.00 14.42 18.18
CA GLY A 319 12.29 13.85 18.50
C GLY A 319 13.21 13.89 17.28
N GLU A 320 14.50 13.75 17.52
CA GLU A 320 15.53 13.68 16.51
C GLU A 320 16.27 12.36 16.60
N GLY A 321 16.73 11.86 15.45
CA GLY A 321 17.51 10.64 15.36
C GLY A 321 16.70 9.37 15.69
N HIS A 322 17.38 8.33 16.19
CA HIS A 322 16.83 6.99 16.32
C HIS A 322 16.21 6.68 17.69
N GLY A 323 15.97 7.70 18.52
CA GLY A 323 15.30 7.56 19.82
C GLY A 323 14.85 8.88 20.39
N PHE A 324 13.90 8.83 21.31
CA PHE A 324 13.44 10.00 22.05
C PHE A 324 12.91 9.60 23.43
N GLU A 325 12.98 10.54 24.37
CA GLU A 325 12.38 10.43 25.69
C GLU A 325 11.76 11.78 26.08
N PHE A 326 10.49 11.77 26.42
CA PHE A 326 9.77 12.95 26.86
C PHE A 326 9.08 12.72 28.21
N THR A 327 9.07 13.75 29.04
CA THR A 327 8.33 13.78 30.31
C THR A 327 7.38 14.96 30.30
N GLN A 328 6.11 14.71 30.56
CA GLN A 328 5.10 15.78 30.64
C GLN A 328 5.27 16.61 31.89
N GLN A 329 5.20 17.93 31.75
CA GLN A 329 5.14 18.86 32.85
C GLN A 329 3.68 19.06 33.32
N ALA A 330 3.48 19.36 34.59
CA ALA A 330 2.14 19.58 35.13
C ALA A 330 1.54 20.88 34.57
N GLY A 331 0.41 20.76 33.86
CA GLY A 331 -0.50 21.88 33.56
C GLY A 331 0.06 23.11 32.84
N ASP A 332 1.23 23.04 32.23
CA ASP A 332 1.90 24.18 31.58
C ASP A 332 1.43 24.49 30.14
N GLY A 333 0.49 23.69 29.62
CA GLY A 333 0.00 23.83 28.24
C GLY A 333 1.02 23.48 27.14
N SER A 334 2.19 22.93 27.48
CA SER A 334 3.16 22.45 26.50
C SER A 334 2.58 21.33 25.65
N VAL A 335 3.15 21.12 24.47
CA VAL A 335 2.71 20.06 23.55
C VAL A 335 2.68 18.72 24.29
N GLY A 336 1.48 18.12 24.35
CA GLY A 336 1.24 16.86 25.04
C GLY A 336 0.84 16.98 26.53
N SER A 337 1.06 18.12 27.21
CA SER A 337 0.67 18.26 28.62
C SER A 337 -0.81 18.61 28.80
N GLY A 338 -1.39 19.46 27.93
CA GLY A 338 -2.76 19.97 28.10
C GLY A 338 -2.96 20.77 29.38
N VAL A 339 -3.97 21.63 29.41
CA VAL A 339 -4.34 22.36 30.64
C VAL A 339 -4.93 21.36 31.64
N GLY A 340 -4.32 21.23 32.82
CA GLY A 340 -4.75 20.29 33.85
C GLY A 340 -4.06 18.93 33.83
N ALA A 341 -3.06 18.71 32.96
CA ALA A 341 -2.25 17.49 32.96
C ALA A 341 -1.63 17.27 34.36
N PRO A 342 -1.69 16.03 34.90
CA PRO A 342 -1.16 15.74 36.22
C PRO A 342 0.37 15.83 36.29
N GLY A 343 1.08 15.88 35.15
CA GLY A 343 2.53 15.85 35.07
C GLY A 343 3.13 14.47 35.34
N GLY A 344 4.41 14.30 34.97
CA GLY A 344 5.15 13.06 35.23
C GLY A 344 4.89 11.92 34.26
N GLY A 345 3.95 12.05 33.32
CA GLY A 345 3.74 11.07 32.24
C GLY A 345 4.97 11.00 31.33
N LYS A 346 5.37 9.78 30.93
CA LYS A 346 6.55 9.55 30.10
C LYS A 346 6.21 8.90 28.79
N MET A 347 6.92 9.28 27.73
CA MET A 347 6.90 8.65 26.43
C MET A 347 8.33 8.42 25.96
N GLU A 348 8.65 7.18 25.65
CA GLU A 348 9.96 6.78 25.12
C GLU A 348 9.79 6.09 23.78
N GLY A 349 10.64 6.42 22.81
CA GLY A 349 10.66 5.78 21.50
C GLY A 349 12.05 5.33 21.10
N ARG A 350 12.13 4.14 20.48
CA ARG A 350 13.35 3.59 19.90
C ARG A 350 13.09 3.12 18.48
N ALA A 351 13.95 3.53 17.56
CA ALA A 351 13.88 3.05 16.17
C ALA A 351 14.19 1.55 16.10
N ILE A 352 13.47 0.87 15.20
CA ILE A 352 13.65 -0.54 14.88
C ILE A 352 14.59 -0.62 13.69
N ASP A 353 15.70 -1.36 13.82
CA ASP A 353 16.60 -1.61 12.71
C ASP A 353 15.92 -2.49 11.64
N THR A 354 15.88 -2.00 10.41
CA THR A 354 15.22 -2.66 9.29
C THR A 354 16.19 -2.90 8.14
N ILE A 355 15.91 -3.93 7.32
CA ILE A 355 16.73 -4.25 6.14
C ILE A 355 16.52 -3.29 4.97
N GLY A 356 15.39 -2.59 4.93
CA GLY A 356 15.00 -1.59 3.95
C GLY A 356 13.99 -0.63 4.55
N TYR A 357 13.35 0.20 3.72
CA TYR A 357 12.36 1.19 4.16
C TYR A 357 12.95 2.18 5.17
N ARG A 358 14.24 2.56 4.94
CA ARG A 358 14.99 3.46 5.79
C ARG A 358 14.74 4.92 5.40
N GLY A 359 14.88 5.83 6.36
CA GLY A 359 14.65 7.26 6.21
C GLY A 359 13.49 7.77 7.08
N MET A 360 12.35 7.10 7.08
CA MET A 360 11.23 7.43 7.98
C MET A 360 11.34 6.76 9.34
N HIS A 361 12.09 5.72 9.45
CA HIS A 361 12.20 4.82 10.60
C HIS A 361 10.85 4.42 11.20
N SER A 362 10.79 3.20 11.71
CA SER A 362 9.66 2.72 12.51
C SER A 362 10.11 2.59 13.96
N TYR A 363 9.25 2.99 14.88
CA TYR A 363 9.61 3.05 16.30
C TYR A 363 8.77 2.09 17.11
N GLU A 364 9.38 1.53 18.15
CA GLU A 364 8.68 1.08 19.33
C GLU A 364 8.49 2.29 20.24
N VAL A 365 7.24 2.53 20.71
CA VAL A 365 6.87 3.68 21.53
C VAL A 365 6.20 3.20 22.81
N ALA A 366 6.83 3.44 23.93
CA ALA A 366 6.31 3.13 25.26
C ALA A 366 5.65 4.36 25.88
N PHE A 367 4.49 4.15 26.49
CA PHE A 367 3.72 5.12 27.23
C PHE A 367 3.64 4.70 28.70
N ASP A 368 3.99 5.59 29.61
CA ASP A 368 3.83 5.44 31.05
C ASP A 368 3.05 6.65 31.60
N ASN A 369 1.76 6.44 31.87
CA ASN A 369 0.83 7.47 32.33
C ASN A 369 0.84 8.74 31.46
N TRP A 370 1.01 8.60 30.14
CA TRP A 370 0.99 9.72 29.22
C TRP A 370 -0.40 10.32 29.16
N PHE A 371 -0.54 11.57 29.60
CA PHE A 371 -1.83 12.26 29.64
C PHE A 371 -2.25 12.74 28.23
N VAL A 372 -3.53 12.52 27.90
CA VAL A 372 -4.17 13.02 26.68
C VAL A 372 -5.47 13.69 27.07
N ALA A 373 -5.64 14.96 26.74
CA ALA A 373 -6.84 15.72 27.06
C ALA A 373 -8.08 15.15 26.33
N ASP A 374 -9.26 15.31 26.93
CA ASP A 374 -10.53 14.81 26.39
C ASP A 374 -10.82 15.28 24.97
N GLU A 375 -10.44 16.51 24.65
CA GLU A 375 -10.60 17.10 23.31
C GLU A 375 -9.84 16.37 22.21
N ASN A 376 -8.86 15.54 22.56
CA ASN A 376 -8.05 14.74 21.62
C ASN A 376 -8.57 13.30 21.46
N GLN A 377 -9.62 12.90 22.19
CA GLN A 377 -10.36 11.67 21.90
C GLN A 377 -11.21 11.89 20.65
N ILE A 378 -10.95 11.13 19.58
CA ILE A 378 -11.65 11.28 18.30
C ILE A 378 -13.14 11.02 18.46
N GLY A 379 -13.96 11.98 18.01
CA GLY A 379 -15.42 11.92 18.08
C GLY A 379 -16.02 12.24 19.45
N GLY A 380 -15.22 12.72 20.41
CA GLY A 380 -15.70 13.02 21.75
C GLY A 380 -16.39 11.82 22.42
N GLU A 381 -17.45 12.05 23.19
CA GLU A 381 -18.18 10.98 23.88
C GLU A 381 -18.76 9.93 22.92
N ASP A 382 -19.26 10.34 21.74
CA ASP A 382 -19.82 9.45 20.72
C ASP A 382 -18.75 8.56 20.05
N GLY A 383 -17.48 8.94 20.14
CA GLY A 383 -16.33 8.21 19.61
C GLY A 383 -15.83 7.09 20.54
N LEU A 384 -16.32 7.02 21.79
CA LEU A 384 -15.91 5.99 22.73
C LEU A 384 -16.28 4.59 22.21
N GLY A 385 -15.31 3.70 22.15
CA GLY A 385 -15.50 2.32 21.64
C GLY A 385 -15.65 2.23 20.10
N ARG A 386 -15.49 3.34 19.37
CA ARG A 386 -15.61 3.36 17.89
C ARG A 386 -14.27 3.51 17.18
N GLY A 387 -13.17 3.59 17.92
CA GLY A 387 -11.84 3.84 17.36
C GLY A 387 -11.40 2.83 16.31
N PHE A 388 -11.79 1.55 16.43
CA PHE A 388 -11.50 0.53 15.43
C PHE A 388 -12.09 0.89 14.05
N TYR A 389 -13.35 1.34 14.01
CA TYR A 389 -14.02 1.66 12.73
C TYR A 389 -13.37 2.89 12.07
N TYR A 390 -13.02 3.92 12.84
CA TYR A 390 -12.36 5.12 12.32
C TYR A 390 -10.96 4.80 11.78
N GLN A 391 -10.23 3.93 12.47
CA GLN A 391 -8.92 3.46 12.01
C GLN A 391 -9.03 2.64 10.71
N MET A 392 -10.04 1.77 10.60
CA MET A 392 -10.24 0.97 9.39
C MET A 392 -10.55 1.84 8.17
N ALA A 393 -11.29 2.94 8.31
CA ALA A 393 -11.53 3.90 7.22
C ALA A 393 -10.22 4.49 6.68
N GLY A 394 -9.25 4.79 7.57
CA GLY A 394 -7.90 5.20 7.16
C GLY A 394 -7.14 4.11 6.40
N PHE A 395 -7.26 2.86 6.83
CA PHE A 395 -6.54 1.74 6.21
C PHE A 395 -7.09 1.30 4.86
N GLU A 396 -8.38 1.49 4.57
CA GLU A 396 -8.95 1.15 3.26
C GLU A 396 -8.29 1.95 2.14
N ASN A 397 -8.14 3.25 2.32
CA ASN A 397 -7.44 4.09 1.36
C ASN A 397 -5.93 3.81 1.32
N GLY A 398 -5.34 3.49 2.46
CA GLY A 398 -3.94 3.08 2.57
C GLY A 398 -3.58 1.87 1.70
N ARG A 399 -4.53 0.96 1.42
CA ARG A 399 -4.31 -0.18 0.52
C ARG A 399 -4.08 0.25 -0.93
N LEU A 400 -4.89 1.19 -1.43
CA LEU A 400 -4.71 1.74 -2.78
C LEU A 400 -3.40 2.53 -2.88
N GLN A 401 -3.06 3.32 -1.87
CA GLN A 401 -1.75 4.00 -1.82
C GLN A 401 -0.59 3.00 -1.76
N THR A 402 -0.73 1.89 -1.03
CA THR A 402 0.28 0.83 -1.02
C THR A 402 0.46 0.21 -2.39
N ALA A 403 -0.64 0.00 -3.13
CA ALA A 403 -0.57 -0.46 -4.50
C ALA A 403 0.17 0.54 -5.41
N ALA A 404 -0.12 1.83 -5.32
CA ALA A 404 0.56 2.87 -6.08
C ALA A 404 2.06 2.95 -5.72
N ARG A 405 2.42 2.82 -4.44
CA ARG A 405 3.82 2.73 -3.99
C ARG A 405 4.54 1.54 -4.61
N ALA A 406 3.89 0.38 -4.67
CA ALA A 406 4.45 -0.82 -5.29
C ALA A 406 4.68 -0.63 -6.79
N VAL A 407 3.74 0.01 -7.51
CA VAL A 407 3.91 0.36 -8.92
C VAL A 407 5.11 1.29 -9.11
N GLY A 408 5.27 2.31 -8.27
CA GLY A 408 6.42 3.22 -8.33
C GLY A 408 7.77 2.52 -8.15
N VAL A 409 7.88 1.63 -7.16
CA VAL A 409 9.12 0.85 -6.95
C VAL A 409 9.39 -0.10 -8.12
N MET A 410 8.36 -0.75 -8.66
CA MET A 410 8.50 -1.59 -9.84
C MET A 410 8.97 -0.79 -11.06
N GLN A 411 8.43 0.43 -11.24
CA GLN A 411 8.83 1.33 -12.31
C GLN A 411 10.30 1.72 -12.21
N ALA A 412 10.77 2.12 -11.01
CA ALA A 412 12.17 2.43 -10.77
C ALA A 412 13.10 1.24 -11.06
N ALA A 413 12.71 0.05 -10.59
CA ALA A 413 13.47 -1.18 -10.82
C ALA A 413 13.53 -1.56 -12.30
N TYR A 414 12.42 -1.37 -13.03
CA TYR A 414 12.34 -1.61 -14.47
C TYR A 414 13.22 -0.63 -15.26
N GLU A 415 13.12 0.67 -14.99
CA GLU A 415 13.94 1.70 -15.64
C GLU A 415 15.44 1.42 -15.45
N ALA A 416 15.86 1.10 -14.22
CA ALA A 416 17.24 0.72 -13.93
C ALA A 416 17.68 -0.55 -14.69
N ALA A 417 16.80 -1.56 -14.74
CA ALA A 417 17.08 -2.81 -15.45
C ALA A 417 17.20 -2.62 -16.96
N VAL A 418 16.33 -1.80 -17.57
CA VAL A 418 16.37 -1.45 -19.00
C VAL A 418 17.68 -0.74 -19.34
N GLN A 419 18.04 0.30 -18.56
CA GLN A 419 19.26 1.06 -18.77
C GLN A 419 20.50 0.16 -18.65
N TYR A 420 20.58 -0.61 -17.57
CA TYR A 420 21.71 -1.51 -17.37
C TYR A 420 21.82 -2.58 -18.47
N ALA A 421 20.68 -3.09 -18.94
CA ALA A 421 20.67 -4.10 -19.99
C ALA A 421 21.17 -3.55 -21.34
N GLN A 422 20.96 -2.27 -21.62
CA GLN A 422 21.47 -1.59 -22.80
C GLN A 422 22.99 -1.34 -22.71
N ASP A 423 23.48 -0.97 -21.53
CA ASP A 423 24.89 -0.58 -21.32
C ASP A 423 25.81 -1.79 -21.14
N ARG A 424 25.31 -2.87 -20.54
CA ARG A 424 26.10 -4.04 -20.17
C ARG A 424 26.34 -4.94 -21.36
N VAL A 425 27.59 -5.03 -21.80
CA VAL A 425 28.02 -5.95 -22.87
C VAL A 425 28.56 -7.26 -22.29
N VAL A 426 28.05 -8.39 -22.76
CA VAL A 426 28.47 -9.74 -22.41
C VAL A 426 28.52 -10.58 -23.70
N PHE A 427 29.59 -11.35 -23.91
CA PHE A 427 29.81 -12.09 -25.16
C PHE A 427 29.67 -11.23 -26.43
N SER A 428 30.19 -10.00 -26.37
CA SER A 428 30.24 -9.01 -27.46
C SER A 428 28.91 -8.35 -27.82
N HIS A 429 27.83 -8.56 -27.06
CA HIS A 429 26.52 -7.97 -27.29
C HIS A 429 25.96 -7.34 -26.00
N PRO A 430 25.20 -6.22 -26.09
CA PRO A 430 24.39 -5.74 -24.97
C PRO A 430 23.47 -6.85 -24.47
N ILE A 431 23.30 -6.96 -23.14
CA ILE A 431 22.42 -8.02 -22.60
C ILE A 431 20.95 -7.80 -22.98
N ALA A 432 20.57 -6.57 -23.37
CA ALA A 432 19.26 -6.25 -23.94
C ALA A 432 18.94 -6.96 -25.27
N GLU A 433 19.95 -7.47 -25.99
CA GLU A 433 19.75 -8.19 -27.25
C GLU A 433 19.37 -9.68 -27.03
N TYR A 434 19.64 -10.22 -25.84
CA TYR A 434 19.34 -11.62 -25.54
C TYR A 434 17.86 -11.85 -25.28
N GLN A 435 17.27 -12.85 -25.92
CA GLN A 435 15.85 -13.20 -25.81
C GLN A 435 15.39 -13.32 -24.35
N LEU A 436 16.16 -13.99 -23.48
CA LEU A 436 15.80 -14.17 -22.06
C LEU A 436 15.69 -12.83 -21.32
N THR A 437 16.64 -11.92 -21.55
CA THR A 437 16.61 -10.58 -20.93
C THR A 437 15.41 -9.78 -21.43
N ARG A 438 15.17 -9.79 -22.75
CA ARG A 438 14.01 -9.13 -23.36
C ARG A 438 12.69 -9.67 -22.83
N ALA A 439 12.55 -10.99 -22.73
CA ALA A 439 11.33 -11.60 -22.19
C ALA A 439 11.10 -11.25 -20.69
N LYS A 440 12.18 -11.12 -19.90
CA LYS A 440 12.08 -10.63 -18.51
C LYS A 440 11.62 -9.19 -18.46
N LEU A 441 12.25 -8.30 -19.22
CA LEU A 441 11.89 -6.87 -19.29
C LEU A 441 10.45 -6.70 -19.81
N GLY A 442 10.05 -7.43 -20.85
CA GLY A 442 8.69 -7.42 -21.37
C GLY A 442 7.67 -7.85 -20.30
N ARG A 443 7.96 -8.91 -19.53
CA ARG A 443 7.08 -9.33 -18.43
C ARG A 443 7.03 -8.31 -17.30
N MET A 444 8.15 -7.65 -16.94
CA MET A 444 8.15 -6.55 -15.97
C MET A 444 7.23 -5.42 -16.43
N ALA A 445 7.33 -5.00 -17.69
CA ALA A 445 6.49 -3.97 -18.29
C ALA A 445 4.99 -4.34 -18.24
N VAL A 446 4.64 -5.58 -18.58
CA VAL A 446 3.27 -6.13 -18.52
C VAL A 446 2.70 -6.07 -17.11
N ILE A 447 3.46 -6.50 -16.10
CA ILE A 447 3.05 -6.50 -14.69
C ILE A 447 2.83 -5.06 -14.19
N ILE A 448 3.76 -4.17 -14.48
CA ILE A 448 3.70 -2.75 -14.07
C ILE A 448 2.43 -2.10 -14.63
N GLN A 449 2.20 -2.27 -15.93
CA GLN A 449 1.04 -1.65 -16.57
C GLN A 449 -0.28 -2.27 -16.10
N GLY A 450 -0.32 -3.59 -15.90
CA GLY A 450 -1.49 -4.26 -15.33
C GLY A 450 -1.85 -3.74 -13.95
N ALA A 451 -0.87 -3.65 -13.07
CA ALA A 451 -1.03 -3.11 -11.72
C ALA A 451 -1.48 -1.64 -11.73
N ARG A 452 -0.89 -0.82 -12.61
CA ARG A 452 -1.21 0.60 -12.77
C ARG A 452 -2.65 0.80 -13.23
N GLN A 453 -3.07 0.13 -14.29
CA GLN A 453 -4.42 0.27 -14.85
C GLN A 453 -5.50 -0.19 -13.86
N PHE A 454 -5.26 -1.29 -13.15
CA PHE A 454 -6.19 -1.73 -12.12
C PHE A 454 -6.23 -0.76 -10.93
N SER A 455 -5.12 -0.13 -10.56
CA SER A 455 -5.10 0.93 -9.53
C SER A 455 -5.98 2.12 -9.93
N TYR A 456 -5.98 2.52 -11.19
CA TYR A 456 -6.88 3.58 -11.70
C TYR A 456 -8.36 3.16 -11.67
N VAL A 457 -8.67 1.91 -12.00
CA VAL A 457 -10.03 1.38 -11.88
C VAL A 457 -10.49 1.40 -10.42
N VAL A 458 -9.66 0.94 -9.50
CA VAL A 458 -9.96 0.96 -8.06
C VAL A 458 -10.13 2.38 -7.54
N ALA A 459 -9.29 3.33 -7.97
CA ALA A 459 -9.43 4.75 -7.63
C ALA A 459 -10.81 5.30 -8.02
N LYS A 460 -11.30 4.98 -9.22
CA LYS A 460 -12.64 5.38 -9.71
C LYS A 460 -13.76 4.74 -8.90
N LEU A 461 -13.63 3.50 -8.47
CA LEU A 461 -14.60 2.83 -7.61
C LEU A 461 -14.65 3.48 -6.22
N MET A 462 -13.47 3.73 -5.62
CA MET A 462 -13.38 4.35 -4.29
C MET A 462 -13.96 5.76 -4.27
N ALA A 463 -13.82 6.52 -5.34
CA ALA A 463 -14.44 7.84 -5.49
C ALA A 463 -15.99 7.79 -5.45
N LYS A 464 -16.59 6.63 -5.74
CA LYS A 464 -18.04 6.38 -5.66
C LYS A 464 -18.46 5.76 -4.32
N GLY A 465 -17.53 5.55 -3.38
CA GLY A 465 -17.77 4.83 -2.13
C GLY A 465 -17.85 3.31 -2.30
N GLU A 466 -17.33 2.81 -3.41
CA GLU A 466 -17.24 1.39 -3.78
C GLU A 466 -15.77 0.93 -3.75
N GLY A 467 -15.46 -0.30 -4.17
CA GLY A 467 -14.08 -0.73 -4.45
C GLY A 467 -13.26 -1.16 -3.23
N THR A 468 -13.84 -1.32 -2.05
CA THR A 468 -13.13 -1.79 -0.84
C THR A 468 -12.51 -3.19 -1.04
N LEU A 469 -13.21 -4.08 -1.76
CA LEU A 469 -12.71 -5.41 -2.09
C LEU A 469 -11.57 -5.31 -3.10
N GLU A 470 -11.76 -4.55 -4.15
CA GLU A 470 -10.80 -4.33 -5.23
C GLU A 470 -9.53 -3.63 -4.73
N ALA A 471 -9.64 -2.70 -3.77
CA ALA A 471 -8.48 -2.10 -3.09
C ALA A 471 -7.66 -3.15 -2.32
N SER A 472 -8.33 -4.14 -1.74
CA SER A 472 -7.66 -5.26 -1.10
C SER A 472 -7.02 -6.22 -2.11
N MET A 473 -7.71 -6.49 -3.22
CA MET A 473 -7.23 -7.34 -4.31
C MET A 473 -6.00 -6.74 -4.99
N ILE A 474 -6.04 -5.44 -5.35
CA ILE A 474 -4.89 -4.80 -6.00
C ILE A 474 -3.68 -4.78 -5.07
N LYS A 475 -3.85 -4.49 -3.79
CA LYS A 475 -2.75 -4.51 -2.82
C LYS A 475 -2.14 -5.91 -2.69
N ALA A 476 -2.94 -6.96 -2.57
CA ALA A 476 -2.46 -8.34 -2.48
C ALA A 476 -1.69 -8.75 -3.75
N TYR A 477 -2.21 -8.44 -4.93
CA TYR A 477 -1.57 -8.76 -6.19
C TYR A 477 -0.27 -8.00 -6.40
N VAL A 478 -0.31 -6.66 -6.31
CA VAL A 478 0.81 -5.81 -6.73
C VAL A 478 2.02 -5.93 -5.79
N CYS A 479 1.79 -6.13 -4.49
CA CYS A 479 2.89 -6.28 -3.54
C CYS A 479 3.70 -7.57 -3.79
N LYS A 480 3.04 -8.67 -4.15
CA LYS A 480 3.72 -9.89 -4.60
C LYS A 480 4.44 -9.71 -5.93
N ALA A 481 3.81 -9.01 -6.86
CA ALA A 481 4.42 -8.71 -8.16
C ALA A 481 5.68 -7.85 -8.01
N ALA A 482 5.68 -6.88 -7.08
CA ALA A 482 6.84 -6.02 -6.80
C ALA A 482 8.05 -6.81 -6.29
N GLU A 483 7.85 -7.84 -5.48
CA GLU A 483 8.92 -8.73 -5.05
C GLU A 483 9.58 -9.45 -6.24
N TRP A 484 8.80 -9.87 -7.22
CA TRP A 484 9.33 -10.51 -8.43
C TRP A 484 10.04 -9.52 -9.34
N VAL A 485 9.45 -8.35 -9.62
CA VAL A 485 10.01 -7.33 -10.52
C VAL A 485 11.36 -6.82 -9.98
N THR A 486 11.43 -6.48 -8.69
CA THR A 486 12.67 -5.98 -8.08
C THR A 486 13.75 -7.04 -8.00
N ARG A 487 13.39 -8.32 -7.77
CA ARG A 487 14.31 -9.45 -7.85
C ARG A 487 14.88 -9.64 -9.26
N GLU A 488 14.05 -9.54 -10.30
CA GLU A 488 14.53 -9.68 -11.67
C GLU A 488 15.40 -8.49 -12.10
N ALA A 489 15.08 -7.27 -11.66
CA ALA A 489 15.95 -6.11 -11.88
C ALA A 489 17.34 -6.32 -11.27
N MET A 490 17.39 -6.76 -10.03
CA MET A 490 18.64 -7.11 -9.34
C MET A 490 19.39 -8.24 -10.07
N GLN A 491 18.68 -9.26 -10.56
CA GLN A 491 19.26 -10.38 -11.32
C GLN A 491 19.85 -9.94 -12.67
N ILE A 492 19.20 -8.99 -13.37
CA ILE A 492 19.69 -8.42 -14.63
C ILE A 492 21.03 -7.68 -14.41
N HIS A 493 21.19 -7.02 -13.26
CA HIS A 493 22.45 -6.38 -12.89
C HIS A 493 23.56 -7.38 -12.52
N GLY A 494 23.23 -8.64 -12.29
CA GLY A 494 24.21 -9.66 -11.90
C GLY A 494 24.89 -9.32 -10.57
N GLY A 495 26.23 -9.47 -10.50
CA GLY A 495 26.99 -9.14 -9.28
C GLY A 495 26.87 -7.68 -8.84
N MET A 496 26.72 -6.76 -9.78
CA MET A 496 26.52 -5.33 -9.48
C MET A 496 25.17 -5.07 -8.80
N GLY A 497 24.13 -5.86 -9.10
CA GLY A 497 22.84 -5.76 -8.40
C GLY A 497 22.89 -6.18 -6.93
N TYR A 498 23.91 -6.91 -6.52
CA TYR A 498 24.12 -7.31 -5.13
C TYR A 498 25.01 -6.32 -4.35
N ALA A 499 25.58 -5.32 -5.03
CA ALA A 499 26.35 -4.26 -4.43
C ALA A 499 25.45 -3.12 -3.97
N GLU A 500 25.64 -2.62 -2.75
CA GLU A 500 24.84 -1.54 -2.17
C GLU A 500 24.96 -0.18 -2.89
N GLU A 501 25.95 -0.03 -3.78
CA GLU A 501 26.11 1.18 -4.60
C GLU A 501 25.10 1.28 -5.76
N PHE A 502 24.39 0.17 -6.08
CA PHE A 502 23.36 0.14 -7.10
C PHE A 502 21.97 0.13 -6.46
N ASP A 503 21.11 1.04 -6.91
CA ASP A 503 19.77 1.26 -6.36
C ASP A 503 18.87 0.01 -6.36
N VAL A 504 19.10 -0.93 -7.28
CA VAL A 504 18.30 -2.16 -7.37
C VAL A 504 18.42 -3.03 -6.13
N SER A 505 19.51 -2.94 -5.37
CA SER A 505 19.68 -3.60 -4.07
C SER A 505 18.68 -3.05 -3.04
N ARG A 506 18.49 -1.72 -3.00
CA ARG A 506 17.50 -1.04 -2.17
C ARG A 506 16.07 -1.37 -2.61
N TYR A 507 15.77 -1.30 -3.91
CA TYR A 507 14.44 -1.63 -4.42
C TYR A 507 13.99 -3.03 -4.01
N PHE A 508 14.90 -4.01 -4.02
CA PHE A 508 14.63 -5.38 -3.62
C PHE A 508 14.24 -5.50 -2.14
N VAL A 509 14.99 -4.88 -1.23
CA VAL A 509 14.68 -4.95 0.21
C VAL A 509 13.48 -4.07 0.57
N ASP A 510 13.30 -2.93 -0.09
CA ASP A 510 12.17 -2.03 0.11
C ASP A 510 10.85 -2.68 -0.35
N ALA A 511 10.84 -3.36 -1.50
CA ALA A 511 9.64 -4.02 -2.01
C ALA A 511 9.10 -5.09 -1.05
N ARG A 512 9.98 -5.74 -0.27
CA ARG A 512 9.56 -6.83 0.63
C ARG A 512 8.58 -6.39 1.71
N VAL A 513 8.69 -5.15 2.21
CA VAL A 513 7.79 -4.66 3.28
C VAL A 513 6.35 -4.48 2.80
N LEU A 514 6.13 -4.25 1.51
CA LEU A 514 4.82 -4.00 0.92
C LEU A 514 3.82 -5.14 1.15
N SER A 515 4.28 -6.40 1.17
CA SER A 515 3.45 -7.56 1.49
C SER A 515 3.23 -7.76 3.00
N ILE A 516 3.93 -7.00 3.85
CA ILE A 516 3.90 -7.17 5.31
C ILE A 516 3.02 -6.12 5.97
N PHE A 517 3.25 -4.83 5.70
CA PHE A 517 2.57 -3.73 6.37
C PHE A 517 1.19 -3.41 5.73
N GLU A 518 0.40 -2.59 6.42
CA GLU A 518 -0.94 -2.14 5.98
C GLU A 518 -1.88 -3.30 5.59
N GLY A 519 -1.81 -4.38 6.39
CA GLY A 519 -2.49 -5.64 6.17
C GLY A 519 -1.56 -6.67 5.53
N ALA A 520 -1.04 -7.59 6.34
CA ALA A 520 -0.24 -8.71 5.87
C ALA A 520 -1.00 -9.51 4.80
N ASP A 521 -0.28 -9.99 3.78
CA ASP A 521 -0.85 -10.66 2.61
C ASP A 521 -1.84 -11.77 3.00
N GLU A 522 -1.46 -12.65 3.93
CA GLU A 522 -2.32 -13.74 4.40
C GLU A 522 -3.58 -13.22 5.11
N THR A 523 -3.45 -12.16 5.92
CA THR A 523 -4.60 -11.56 6.62
C THR A 523 -5.54 -10.92 5.61
N LEU A 524 -5.02 -10.19 4.65
CA LEU A 524 -5.81 -9.54 3.61
C LEU A 524 -6.54 -10.58 2.75
N CYS A 525 -5.85 -11.62 2.32
CA CYS A 525 -6.42 -12.70 1.52
C CYS A 525 -7.49 -13.49 2.29
N LEU A 526 -7.21 -13.89 3.54
CA LEU A 526 -8.08 -14.77 4.30
C LEU A 526 -9.22 -14.03 5.04
N LYS A 527 -8.92 -12.86 5.65
CA LYS A 527 -9.91 -12.17 6.51
C LYS A 527 -10.72 -11.10 5.76
N VAL A 528 -10.25 -10.64 4.62
CA VAL A 528 -10.96 -9.64 3.80
C VAL A 528 -11.45 -10.26 2.50
N ILE A 529 -10.55 -10.60 1.58
CA ILE A 529 -10.92 -10.98 0.21
C ILE A 529 -11.74 -12.27 0.21
N ALA A 530 -11.20 -13.38 0.69
CA ALA A 530 -11.88 -14.67 0.63
C ALA A 530 -13.21 -14.71 1.40
N ARG A 531 -13.28 -14.04 2.57
CA ARG A 531 -14.54 -13.96 3.33
C ARG A 531 -15.62 -13.19 2.59
N ARG A 532 -15.26 -12.10 1.92
CA ARG A 532 -16.21 -11.30 1.16
C ARG A 532 -16.69 -12.05 -0.07
N LEU A 533 -15.78 -12.66 -0.84
CA LEU A 533 -16.13 -13.50 -1.99
C LEU A 533 -17.11 -14.63 -1.62
N VAL A 534 -16.87 -15.31 -0.48
CA VAL A 534 -17.78 -16.36 0.01
C VAL A 534 -19.13 -15.79 0.48
N ALA A 535 -19.14 -14.61 1.09
CA ALA A 535 -20.40 -13.98 1.55
C ALA A 535 -21.29 -13.58 0.37
N GLU A 536 -20.72 -13.07 -0.72
CA GLU A 536 -21.45 -12.66 -1.93
C GLU A 536 -22.02 -13.85 -2.73
N THR A 537 -21.54 -15.08 -2.50
CA THR A 537 -22.05 -16.29 -3.17
C THR A 537 -23.17 -16.99 -2.40
N LYS A 538 -23.42 -16.65 -1.12
CA LYS A 538 -24.52 -17.22 -0.36
C LYS A 538 -25.82 -16.52 -0.78
N PRO A 539 -26.88 -17.26 -1.18
CA PRO A 539 -28.19 -16.64 -1.31
C PRO A 539 -28.62 -16.06 0.04
N GLU A 540 -29.23 -14.88 0.02
CA GLU A 540 -29.79 -14.18 1.18
C GLU A 540 -30.80 -15.07 1.95
#